data_2a65c53cd8cf073b1410448bde9d1882
#
_entry.id   2a65c53cd8cf073b1410448bde9d1882
#
_cell.length_a   1.000
_cell.length_b   1.000
_cell.length_c   1.000
_cell.angle_alpha   90.00
_cell.angle_beta   90.00
_cell.angle_gamma   90.00
#
_symmetry.space_group_name_H-M   'P 1'
#
loop_
_entity.id
_entity.type
_entity.pdbx_description
1 polymer ?
#
loop_
_entity_poly.entity_id
_entity_poly.type
_entity_poly.pdbx_seq_one_letter_code
_entity_poly.pdbx_strand_id
1 'polypeptide(L)'
;MTEKDTPSRGVTGTFTTDGRPHGMTSLTPFLAVTDAAGAIEFYRDVFGARVIDVTEMNGQLVHAELDLGLGHLQLGVPSPDYQLVPPPEGEMACYSLGLYVPDVDAVVERAVAAGATVREELATFVSGDRYASIRDPFGVRWSVMSRVEDLSEEESSRRVAEWGASFS
;
A
#
# COMPACT_ATOMS: atom_id res chain seq x y z
N MET A 1 22.92 -35.00 -12.12
CA MET A 1 21.65 -34.20 -12.13
C MET A 1 21.91 -33.03 -13.04
N THR A 2 21.27 -33.03 -14.22
CA THR A 2 21.38 -31.92 -15.18
C THR A 2 20.67 -30.71 -14.59
N GLU A 3 21.40 -29.63 -14.39
CA GLU A 3 20.85 -28.31 -14.11
C GLU A 3 19.83 -28.00 -15.21
N LYS A 4 18.54 -27.92 -14.86
CA LYS A 4 17.51 -27.47 -15.79
C LYS A 4 17.82 -26.01 -16.09
N ASP A 5 18.18 -25.72 -17.33
CA ASP A 5 18.30 -24.36 -17.85
C ASP A 5 16.99 -23.62 -17.55
N THR A 6 16.97 -22.86 -16.46
CA THR A 6 15.82 -22.02 -16.12
C THR A 6 15.83 -20.84 -17.08
N PRO A 7 14.74 -20.55 -17.80
CA PRO A 7 14.71 -19.42 -18.72
C PRO A 7 15.12 -18.12 -18.01
N SER A 8 16.05 -17.38 -18.57
CA SER A 8 16.52 -16.10 -18.01
C SER A 8 15.57 -14.91 -18.35
N ARG A 9 14.53 -15.16 -19.14
CA ARG A 9 13.53 -14.17 -19.54
C ARG A 9 12.15 -14.57 -19.03
N GLY A 10 11.35 -13.56 -18.68
CA GLY A 10 9.95 -13.76 -18.34
C GLY A 10 9.19 -14.43 -19.49
N VAL A 11 8.34 -15.38 -19.15
CA VAL A 11 7.52 -16.11 -20.12
C VAL A 11 6.24 -15.35 -20.44
N THR A 12 5.70 -15.60 -21.65
CA THR A 12 4.33 -15.23 -22.02
C THR A 12 3.58 -16.51 -22.37
N GLY A 13 2.40 -16.71 -21.81
CA GLY A 13 1.58 -17.90 -22.00
C GLY A 13 0.16 -17.70 -21.46
N THR A 14 -0.51 -18.80 -21.16
CA THR A 14 -1.93 -18.79 -20.71
C THR A 14 -2.14 -18.01 -19.41
N PHE A 15 -1.17 -18.00 -18.52
CA PHE A 15 -1.31 -17.42 -17.15
C PHE A 15 -0.31 -16.29 -16.87
N THR A 16 0.54 -15.93 -17.83
CA THR A 16 1.63 -14.97 -17.62
C THR A 16 1.82 -14.13 -18.87
N THR A 17 2.12 -12.85 -18.71
CA THR A 17 2.51 -11.93 -19.80
C THR A 17 3.81 -11.24 -19.40
N ASP A 18 4.86 -11.42 -20.23
CA ASP A 18 6.19 -10.82 -20.04
C ASP A 18 6.74 -11.00 -18.61
N GLY A 19 6.62 -12.24 -18.08
CA GLY A 19 7.09 -12.61 -16.75
C GLY A 19 6.17 -12.21 -15.59
N ARG A 20 5.07 -11.53 -15.84
CA ARG A 20 4.11 -11.12 -14.81
C ARG A 20 2.88 -12.04 -14.87
N PRO A 21 2.54 -12.77 -13.79
CA PRO A 21 1.32 -13.55 -13.71
C PRO A 21 0.08 -12.69 -13.90
N HIS A 22 -0.94 -13.24 -14.55
CA HIS A 22 -2.21 -12.53 -14.71
C HIS A 22 -2.86 -12.27 -13.34
N GLY A 23 -3.42 -11.08 -13.16
CA GLY A 23 -3.99 -10.63 -11.89
C GLY A 23 -2.98 -10.01 -10.92
N MET A 24 -1.67 -10.13 -11.20
CA MET A 24 -0.64 -9.49 -10.38
C MET A 24 -0.31 -8.08 -10.86
N THR A 25 0.03 -7.18 -9.93
CA THR A 25 0.64 -5.89 -10.26
C THR A 25 2.13 -6.03 -10.48
N SER A 26 2.73 -5.16 -11.30
CA SER A 26 4.18 -5.21 -11.57
C SER A 26 5.03 -4.72 -10.40
N LEU A 27 4.47 -3.86 -9.57
CA LEU A 27 5.05 -3.40 -8.30
C LEU A 27 4.14 -3.86 -7.18
N THR A 28 4.69 -4.59 -6.22
CA THR A 28 3.99 -5.06 -5.03
C THR A 28 4.87 -4.81 -3.82
N PRO A 29 4.52 -3.84 -2.94
CA PRO A 29 5.24 -3.62 -1.69
C PRO A 29 5.13 -4.84 -0.78
N PHE A 30 6.20 -5.14 -0.04
CA PHE A 30 6.18 -6.10 1.06
C PHE A 30 6.38 -5.35 2.39
N LEU A 31 5.46 -5.54 3.33
CA LEU A 31 5.51 -4.95 4.66
C LEU A 31 5.92 -5.98 5.70
N ALA A 32 7.02 -5.72 6.41
CA ALA A 32 7.41 -6.50 7.56
C ALA A 32 6.78 -5.88 8.82
N VAL A 33 5.74 -6.51 9.36
CA VAL A 33 5.00 -5.98 10.52
C VAL A 33 4.93 -7.03 11.63
N THR A 34 5.13 -6.62 12.88
CA THR A 34 5.21 -7.54 14.02
C THR A 34 3.91 -8.32 14.23
N ASP A 35 2.77 -7.66 14.07
CA ASP A 35 1.45 -8.30 14.11
C ASP A 35 0.86 -8.38 12.69
N ALA A 36 1.35 -9.34 11.93
CA ALA A 36 0.90 -9.54 10.55
C ALA A 36 -0.56 -9.97 10.46
N ALA A 37 -1.06 -10.75 11.42
CA ALA A 37 -2.46 -11.17 11.44
C ALA A 37 -3.42 -9.99 11.69
N GLY A 38 -3.12 -9.16 12.68
CA GLY A 38 -3.88 -7.94 12.94
C GLY A 38 -3.83 -6.95 11.76
N ALA A 39 -2.68 -6.86 11.07
CA ALA A 39 -2.54 -6.02 9.88
C ALA A 39 -3.46 -6.48 8.72
N ILE A 40 -3.57 -7.78 8.49
CA ILE A 40 -4.50 -8.34 7.49
C ILE A 40 -5.94 -7.95 7.83
N GLU A 41 -6.36 -8.11 9.09
CA GLU A 41 -7.70 -7.74 9.54
C GLU A 41 -7.97 -6.24 9.33
N PHE A 42 -7.03 -5.39 9.74
CA PHE A 42 -7.14 -3.95 9.55
C PHE A 42 -7.28 -3.58 8.08
N TYR A 43 -6.41 -4.09 7.19
CA TYR A 43 -6.46 -3.74 5.77
C TYR A 43 -7.72 -4.26 5.08
N ARG A 44 -8.23 -5.44 5.51
CA ARG A 44 -9.52 -5.97 5.05
C ARG A 44 -10.67 -5.06 5.48
N ASP A 45 -10.74 -4.70 6.76
CA ASP A 45 -11.90 -4.04 7.35
C ASP A 45 -11.91 -2.53 7.08
N VAL A 46 -10.73 -1.89 7.01
CA VAL A 46 -10.59 -0.45 6.78
C VAL A 46 -10.51 -0.12 5.29
N PHE A 47 -9.63 -0.80 4.56
CA PHE A 47 -9.38 -0.50 3.15
C PHE A 47 -10.19 -1.36 2.18
N GLY A 48 -10.88 -2.39 2.67
CA GLY A 48 -11.62 -3.31 1.83
C GLY A 48 -10.73 -4.29 1.07
N ALA A 49 -9.52 -4.55 1.57
CA ALA A 49 -8.58 -5.47 0.95
C ALA A 49 -9.13 -6.89 0.92
N ARG A 50 -8.97 -7.57 -0.21
CA ARG A 50 -9.29 -9.00 -0.36
C ARG A 50 -8.04 -9.83 -0.10
N VAL A 51 -8.11 -10.76 0.84
CA VAL A 51 -7.01 -11.70 1.09
C VAL A 51 -6.93 -12.71 -0.05
N ILE A 52 -5.79 -12.78 -0.71
CA ILE A 52 -5.52 -13.71 -1.83
C ILE A 52 -4.92 -15.00 -1.29
N ASP A 53 -3.86 -14.89 -0.49
CA ASP A 53 -3.10 -16.00 0.03
C ASP A 53 -2.52 -15.66 1.40
N VAL A 54 -2.33 -16.69 2.22
CA VAL A 54 -1.65 -16.61 3.52
C VAL A 54 -0.78 -17.85 3.69
N THR A 55 0.49 -17.66 3.96
CA THR A 55 1.45 -18.73 4.23
C THR A 55 1.99 -18.62 5.65
N GLU A 56 1.83 -19.70 6.40
CA GLU A 56 2.39 -19.83 7.74
C GLU A 56 3.54 -20.86 7.75
N MET A 57 4.60 -20.56 8.49
CA MET A 57 5.71 -21.47 8.74
C MET A 57 6.06 -21.42 10.23
N ASN A 58 6.12 -22.59 10.85
CA ASN A 58 6.44 -22.72 12.28
C ASN A 58 5.55 -21.86 13.21
N GLY A 59 4.26 -21.70 12.86
CA GLY A 59 3.31 -20.88 13.61
C GLY A 59 3.48 -19.36 13.43
N GLN A 60 4.27 -18.94 12.44
CA GLN A 60 4.45 -17.53 12.09
C GLN A 60 3.89 -17.26 10.70
N LEU A 61 3.19 -16.15 10.55
CA LEU A 61 2.70 -15.66 9.26
C LEU A 61 3.86 -15.01 8.50
N VAL A 62 4.46 -15.79 7.59
CA VAL A 62 5.67 -15.37 6.86
C VAL A 62 5.35 -14.63 5.57
N HIS A 63 4.16 -14.85 5.01
CA HIS A 63 3.71 -14.20 3.78
C HIS A 63 2.18 -14.14 3.74
N ALA A 64 1.66 -13.00 3.35
CA ALA A 64 0.28 -12.86 2.90
C ALA A 64 0.25 -11.95 1.69
N GLU A 65 -0.72 -12.17 0.82
CA GLU A 65 -1.00 -11.31 -0.32
C GLU A 65 -2.41 -10.76 -0.26
N LEU A 66 -2.53 -9.46 -0.42
CA LEU A 66 -3.78 -8.71 -0.39
C LEU A 66 -3.98 -7.98 -1.72
N ASP A 67 -5.21 -7.99 -2.21
CA ASP A 67 -5.66 -7.22 -3.36
C ASP A 67 -6.46 -6.00 -2.87
N LEU A 68 -5.97 -4.81 -3.20
CA LEU A 68 -6.59 -3.52 -2.88
C LEU A 68 -7.38 -2.94 -4.08
N GLY A 69 -7.68 -3.77 -5.08
CA GLY A 69 -8.36 -3.43 -6.31
C GLY A 69 -7.37 -3.31 -7.48
N LEU A 70 -6.74 -2.16 -7.68
CA LEU A 70 -5.74 -1.96 -8.75
C LEU A 70 -4.29 -2.11 -8.26
N GLY A 71 -4.08 -2.44 -7.01
CA GLY A 71 -2.79 -2.63 -6.38
C GLY A 71 -2.77 -3.85 -5.46
N HIS A 72 -1.63 -4.53 -5.42
CA HIS A 72 -1.38 -5.61 -4.48
C HIS A 72 -0.44 -5.17 -3.37
N LEU A 73 -0.59 -5.78 -2.22
CA LEU A 73 0.23 -5.59 -1.04
C LEU A 73 0.60 -6.96 -0.49
N GLN A 74 1.87 -7.15 -0.17
CA GLN A 74 2.33 -8.32 0.56
C GLN A 74 2.77 -7.94 1.96
N LEU A 75 2.62 -8.85 2.91
CA LEU A 75 3.09 -8.65 4.27
C LEU A 75 3.44 -9.96 4.97
N GLY A 76 4.23 -9.84 6.02
CA GLY A 76 4.61 -10.94 6.89
C GLY A 76 5.31 -10.42 8.13
N VAL A 77 5.64 -11.33 9.07
CA VAL A 77 6.42 -10.96 10.25
C VAL A 77 7.85 -10.57 9.85
N PRO A 78 8.53 -9.70 10.63
CA PRO A 78 9.95 -9.40 10.41
C PRO A 78 10.81 -10.65 10.40
N SER A 79 11.80 -10.69 9.52
CA SER A 79 12.70 -11.83 9.39
C SER A 79 14.15 -11.37 9.22
N PRO A 80 15.03 -11.61 10.21
CA PRO A 80 16.44 -11.31 10.10
C PRO A 80 17.14 -12.03 8.93
N ASP A 81 16.71 -13.24 8.59
CA ASP A 81 17.29 -14.06 7.50
C ASP A 81 17.09 -13.38 6.14
N TYR A 82 16.00 -12.63 5.98
CA TYR A 82 15.71 -11.83 4.79
C TYR A 82 16.03 -10.34 4.99
N GLN A 83 16.66 -9.96 6.10
CA GLN A 83 17.00 -8.56 6.44
C GLN A 83 15.78 -7.62 6.46
N LEU A 84 14.62 -8.17 6.79
CA LEU A 84 13.36 -7.44 6.93
C LEU A 84 13.14 -7.05 8.38
N VAL A 85 13.01 -5.75 8.62
CA VAL A 85 12.75 -5.16 9.94
C VAL A 85 11.38 -4.50 9.96
N PRO A 86 10.73 -4.38 11.13
CA PRO A 86 9.46 -3.67 11.25
C PRO A 86 9.65 -2.17 11.00
N PRO A 87 8.56 -1.42 10.75
CA PRO A 87 8.61 0.03 10.71
C PRO A 87 9.26 0.60 11.98
N PRO A 88 9.98 1.74 11.86
CA PRO A 88 10.64 2.35 13.01
C PRO A 88 9.62 2.78 14.07
N GLU A 89 10.02 2.71 15.34
CA GLU A 89 9.23 3.24 16.44
C GLU A 89 9.15 4.79 16.37
N GLY A 90 8.09 5.36 16.96
CA GLY A 90 7.90 6.80 17.03
C GLY A 90 7.17 7.38 15.82
N GLU A 91 7.37 8.68 15.57
CA GLU A 91 6.58 9.47 14.61
C GLU A 91 7.11 9.39 13.16
N MET A 92 8.39 9.05 13.02
CA MET A 92 9.07 9.08 11.73
C MET A 92 8.78 7.82 10.92
N ALA A 93 8.63 7.97 9.61
CA ALA A 93 8.49 6.87 8.66
C ALA A 93 9.47 7.07 7.51
N CYS A 94 10.05 5.97 7.00
CA CYS A 94 10.96 6.02 5.87
C CYS A 94 10.24 5.95 4.51
N TYR A 95 8.94 5.67 4.50
CA TYR A 95 8.08 5.63 3.30
C TYR A 95 6.62 5.92 3.68
N SER A 96 5.83 6.25 2.68
CA SER A 96 4.37 6.33 2.76
C SER A 96 3.78 5.60 1.55
N LEU A 97 2.72 4.84 1.77
CA LEU A 97 1.98 4.19 0.70
C LEU A 97 0.78 5.05 0.32
N GLY A 98 0.65 5.34 -0.97
CA GLY A 98 -0.51 6.04 -1.52
C GLY A 98 -1.64 5.06 -1.84
N LEU A 99 -2.86 5.37 -1.40
CA LEU A 99 -4.04 4.57 -1.67
C LEU A 99 -5.20 5.46 -2.10
N TYR A 100 -5.68 5.27 -3.33
CA TYR A 100 -6.92 5.88 -3.78
C TYR A 100 -8.11 5.02 -3.38
N VAL A 101 -9.11 5.69 -2.80
CA VAL A 101 -10.36 5.07 -2.34
C VAL A 101 -11.55 5.89 -2.84
N PRO A 102 -12.75 5.29 -2.96
CA PRO A 102 -13.95 6.03 -3.39
C PRO A 102 -14.37 7.13 -2.42
N ASP A 103 -14.16 6.95 -1.11
CA ASP A 103 -14.58 7.87 -0.05
C ASP A 103 -13.50 7.91 1.03
N VAL A 104 -12.62 8.90 0.94
CA VAL A 104 -11.49 9.06 1.86
C VAL A 104 -11.96 9.42 3.27
N ASP A 105 -13.02 10.22 3.41
CA ASP A 105 -13.57 10.61 4.72
C ASP A 105 -14.02 9.38 5.51
N ALA A 106 -14.82 8.52 4.88
CA ALA A 106 -15.30 7.30 5.51
C ALA A 106 -14.16 6.29 5.81
N VAL A 107 -13.13 6.22 4.97
CA VAL A 107 -11.98 5.34 5.20
C VAL A 107 -11.15 5.85 6.38
N VAL A 108 -10.88 7.15 6.46
CA VAL A 108 -10.12 7.74 7.58
C VAL A 108 -10.87 7.57 8.90
N GLU A 109 -12.20 7.78 8.91
CA GLU A 109 -13.01 7.54 10.09
C GLU A 109 -12.90 6.10 10.60
N ARG A 110 -13.04 5.11 9.69
CA ARG A 110 -12.86 3.69 10.04
C ARG A 110 -11.45 3.39 10.52
N ALA A 111 -10.43 3.95 9.87
CA ALA A 111 -9.03 3.76 10.25
C ALA A 111 -8.77 4.26 11.68
N VAL A 112 -9.25 5.46 12.02
CA VAL A 112 -9.11 6.03 13.36
C VAL A 112 -9.86 5.19 14.39
N ALA A 113 -11.08 4.76 14.08
CA ALA A 113 -11.85 3.87 14.96
C ALA A 113 -11.15 2.52 15.19
N ALA A 114 -10.34 2.06 14.22
CA ALA A 114 -9.52 0.84 14.30
C ALA A 114 -8.11 1.09 14.87
N GLY A 115 -7.82 2.28 15.41
CA GLY A 115 -6.58 2.59 16.12
C GLY A 115 -5.49 3.29 15.30
N ALA A 116 -5.76 3.71 14.07
CA ALA A 116 -4.83 4.55 13.31
C ALA A 116 -4.75 5.97 13.91
N THR A 117 -3.61 6.63 13.72
CA THR A 117 -3.40 8.03 14.10
C THR A 117 -3.32 8.91 12.87
N VAL A 118 -4.03 10.05 12.90
CA VAL A 118 -3.94 11.05 11.83
C VAL A 118 -2.61 11.78 11.95
N ARG A 119 -1.91 11.94 10.83
CA ARG A 119 -0.65 12.68 10.69
C ARG A 119 -0.84 13.99 9.95
N GLU A 120 -1.69 13.97 8.95
CA GLU A 120 -2.15 15.13 8.22
C GLU A 120 -3.68 15.05 8.12
N GLU A 121 -4.34 16.09 8.60
CA GLU A 121 -5.79 16.15 8.63
C GLU A 121 -6.40 16.11 7.22
N LEU A 122 -7.64 15.63 7.12
CA LEU A 122 -8.40 15.63 5.88
C LEU A 122 -8.47 17.04 5.27
N ALA A 123 -7.93 17.18 4.08
CA ALA A 123 -7.95 18.43 3.32
C ALA A 123 -8.10 18.16 1.82
N THR A 124 -8.71 19.11 1.11
CA THR A 124 -8.70 19.09 -0.35
C THR A 124 -7.52 19.92 -0.85
N PHE A 125 -6.69 19.31 -1.65
CA PHE A 125 -5.52 19.93 -2.22
C PHE A 125 -5.79 20.48 -3.62
N VAL A 126 -4.98 21.42 -4.06
CA VAL A 126 -5.14 22.08 -5.35
C VAL A 126 -5.08 21.14 -6.56
N SER A 127 -4.49 19.95 -6.39
CA SER A 127 -4.47 18.89 -7.41
C SER A 127 -5.85 18.34 -7.74
N GLY A 128 -6.86 18.64 -6.92
CA GLY A 128 -8.20 18.06 -7.01
C GLY A 128 -8.36 16.77 -6.18
N ASP A 129 -7.36 16.44 -5.36
CA ASP A 129 -7.43 15.32 -4.43
C ASP A 129 -7.85 15.79 -3.04
N ARG A 130 -8.79 15.08 -2.43
CA ARG A 130 -9.04 15.13 -1.01
C ARG A 130 -8.25 14.01 -0.35
N TYR A 131 -7.45 14.31 0.65
CA TYR A 131 -6.51 13.35 1.25
C TYR A 131 -6.37 13.54 2.75
N ALA A 132 -5.88 12.50 3.41
CA ALA A 132 -5.30 12.55 4.73
C ALA A 132 -4.06 11.66 4.79
N SER A 133 -3.14 11.96 5.68
CA SER A 133 -2.05 11.05 6.03
C SER A 133 -2.33 10.41 7.37
N ILE A 134 -2.30 9.07 7.42
CA ILE A 134 -2.50 8.30 8.64
C ILE A 134 -1.31 7.38 8.89
N ARG A 135 -1.10 7.00 10.15
CA ARG A 135 -0.25 5.89 10.54
C ARG A 135 -1.13 4.80 11.11
N ASP A 136 -1.04 3.61 10.55
CA ASP A 136 -1.78 2.47 11.04
C ASP A 136 -1.22 1.94 12.39
N PRO A 137 -1.93 1.04 13.08
CA PRO A 137 -1.48 0.47 14.35
C PRO A 137 -0.18 -0.33 14.26
N PHE A 138 0.23 -0.70 13.05
CA PHE A 138 1.42 -1.53 12.77
C PHE A 138 2.64 -0.69 12.39
N GLY A 139 2.48 0.64 12.36
CA GLY A 139 3.55 1.60 12.10
C GLY A 139 3.71 2.00 10.63
N VAL A 140 2.89 1.51 9.73
CA VAL A 140 2.94 1.87 8.31
C VAL A 140 2.25 3.21 8.07
N ARG A 141 2.89 4.08 7.29
CA ARG A 141 2.31 5.36 6.89
C ARG A 141 1.56 5.23 5.57
N TRP A 142 0.36 5.79 5.55
CA TRP A 142 -0.52 5.83 4.38
C TRP A 142 -0.90 7.26 4.04
N SER A 143 -0.92 7.57 2.74
CA SER A 143 -1.60 8.73 2.17
C SER A 143 -2.87 8.21 1.51
N VAL A 144 -4.02 8.39 2.16
CA VAL A 144 -5.31 7.94 1.65
C VAL A 144 -5.97 9.09 0.91
N MET A 145 -6.46 8.84 -0.30
CA MET A 145 -6.90 9.89 -1.23
C MET A 145 -8.18 9.51 -1.96
N SER A 146 -8.98 10.52 -2.28
CA SER A 146 -10.04 10.45 -3.30
C SER A 146 -9.89 11.62 -4.24
N ARG A 147 -9.95 11.39 -5.56
CA ARG A 147 -10.06 12.45 -6.54
C ARG A 147 -11.47 13.02 -6.46
N VAL A 148 -11.62 14.26 -6.02
CA VAL A 148 -12.92 14.93 -5.82
C VAL A 148 -13.23 15.98 -6.89
N GLU A 149 -12.25 16.34 -7.71
CA GLU A 149 -12.42 17.14 -8.91
C GLU A 149 -11.91 16.36 -10.13
N ASP A 150 -12.75 16.21 -11.15
CA ASP A 150 -12.37 15.53 -12.40
C ASP A 150 -11.53 16.48 -13.28
N LEU A 151 -10.24 16.51 -13.01
CA LEU A 151 -9.26 17.36 -13.68
C LEU A 151 -8.38 16.55 -14.62
N SER A 152 -8.00 17.16 -15.74
CA SER A 152 -6.92 16.61 -16.56
C SER A 152 -5.58 16.62 -15.80
N GLU A 153 -4.65 15.78 -16.21
CA GLU A 153 -3.29 15.76 -15.64
C GLU A 153 -2.60 17.13 -15.82
N GLU A 154 -2.80 17.78 -16.97
CA GLU A 154 -2.24 19.10 -17.27
C GLU A 154 -2.78 20.17 -16.31
N GLU A 155 -4.10 20.22 -16.08
CA GLU A 155 -4.71 21.19 -15.17
C GLU A 155 -4.30 20.96 -13.72
N SER A 156 -4.28 19.70 -13.27
CA SER A 156 -3.82 19.33 -11.93
C SER A 156 -2.37 19.76 -11.71
N SER A 157 -1.48 19.46 -12.66
CA SER A 157 -0.06 19.84 -12.61
C SER A 157 0.13 21.35 -12.60
N ARG A 158 -0.63 22.09 -13.41
CA ARG A 158 -0.60 23.55 -13.45
C ARG A 158 -0.94 24.15 -12.09
N ARG A 159 -2.02 23.70 -11.47
CA ARG A 159 -2.46 24.18 -10.15
C ARG A 159 -1.42 23.91 -9.06
N VAL A 160 -0.80 22.74 -9.08
CA VAL A 160 0.28 22.37 -8.14
C VAL A 160 1.51 23.28 -8.34
N ALA A 161 1.89 23.55 -9.58
CA ALA A 161 2.99 24.44 -9.88
C ALA A 161 2.74 25.89 -9.39
N GLU A 162 1.54 26.41 -9.60
CA GLU A 162 1.13 27.74 -9.12
C GLU A 162 1.12 27.81 -7.58
N TRP A 163 0.61 26.76 -6.94
CA TRP A 163 0.66 26.67 -5.48
C TRP A 163 2.09 26.66 -4.96
N GLY A 164 2.98 25.85 -5.56
CA GLY A 164 4.40 25.81 -5.19
C GLY A 164 5.10 27.17 -5.35
N ALA A 165 4.80 27.91 -6.43
CA ALA A 165 5.36 29.23 -6.68
C ALA A 165 4.91 30.29 -5.66
N SER A 166 3.80 30.09 -4.95
CA SER A 166 3.30 31.03 -3.93
C SER A 166 4.15 31.07 -2.64
N PHE A 167 5.09 30.13 -2.48
CA PHE A 167 6.01 30.04 -1.34
C PHE A 167 7.45 30.51 -1.66
N SER A 168 7.68 31.05 -2.86
CA SER A 168 9.02 31.44 -3.35
C SER A 168 9.32 32.91 -3.12
#